data_253667475e04550e2521383f39a67240
#
_entry.id   253667475e04550e2521383f39a67240
#
_cell.length_a   1.000
_cell.length_b   1.000
_cell.length_c   1.000
_cell.angle_alpha   90.00
_cell.angle_beta   90.00
_cell.angle_gamma   90.00
#
_symmetry.space_group_name_H-M   'P 1'
#
loop_
_entity.id
_entity.type
_entity.pdbx_description
1 polymer ?
#
loop_
_entity_poly.entity_id
_entity_poly.type
_entity_poly.pdbx_seq_one_letter_code
_entity_poly.pdbx_strand_id
1 'polypeptide(L)'
;MSAVPPTLSPTDLVRRFREASPDAARVYVPGVAAEPYALADAFRAQAGLADGLTFFGIWIPGVNRTDWSDVGGTSRFETIFLGPELREGFEAGRIDVLPLTYTKAWDWLAQTP
;
A
#
# COMPACT_ATOMS: atom_id res chain seq x y z
N MET A 1 25.50 -27.84 -0.79
CA MET A 1 24.25 -27.79 -1.58
C MET A 1 23.43 -26.61 -1.16
N SER A 2 23.18 -25.73 -2.09
CA SER A 2 22.33 -24.56 -1.80
C SER A 2 20.87 -24.95 -1.95
N ALA A 3 20.09 -24.72 -0.91
CA ALA A 3 18.65 -24.91 -0.99
C ALA A 3 18.02 -23.65 -1.62
N VAL A 4 17.12 -23.87 -2.57
CA VAL A 4 16.29 -22.79 -3.09
C VAL A 4 15.28 -22.45 -1.99
N PRO A 5 15.19 -21.18 -1.57
CA PRO A 5 14.18 -20.80 -0.60
C PRO A 5 12.77 -21.13 -1.10
N PRO A 6 11.88 -21.57 -0.22
CA PRO A 6 10.51 -21.83 -0.65
C PRO A 6 9.86 -20.55 -1.19
N THR A 7 9.12 -20.69 -2.29
CA THR A 7 8.38 -19.60 -2.88
C THR A 7 7.07 -19.44 -2.11
N LEU A 8 6.81 -18.24 -1.62
CA LEU A 8 5.55 -17.92 -0.99
C LEU A 8 4.56 -17.40 -2.02
N SER A 9 3.30 -17.82 -1.91
CA SER A 9 2.23 -17.19 -2.69
C SER A 9 2.00 -15.76 -2.17
N PRO A 10 1.45 -14.87 -2.99
CA PRO A 10 1.06 -13.53 -2.50
C PRO A 10 0.16 -13.59 -1.28
N THR A 11 -0.78 -14.53 -1.24
CA THR A 11 -1.67 -14.74 -0.09
C THR A 11 -0.89 -15.07 1.19
N ASP A 12 0.07 -15.98 1.09
CA ASP A 12 0.91 -16.35 2.23
C ASP A 12 1.81 -15.19 2.65
N LEU A 13 2.31 -14.44 1.70
CA LEU A 13 3.20 -13.32 1.97
C LEU A 13 2.50 -12.22 2.79
N VAL A 14 1.31 -11.80 2.38
CA VAL A 14 0.59 -10.74 3.11
C VAL A 14 0.15 -11.23 4.50
N ARG A 15 -0.21 -12.50 4.64
CA ARG A 15 -0.54 -13.08 5.94
C ARG A 15 0.69 -13.07 6.86
N ARG A 16 1.83 -13.52 6.38
CA ARG A 16 3.07 -13.52 7.17
C ARG A 16 3.53 -12.11 7.52
N PHE A 17 3.37 -11.19 6.59
CA PHE A 17 3.65 -9.78 6.86
C PHE A 17 2.83 -9.28 8.05
N ARG A 18 1.53 -9.57 8.04
CA ARG A 18 0.66 -9.11 9.12
C ARG A 18 0.98 -9.78 10.45
N GLU A 19 1.29 -11.07 10.43
CA GLU A 19 1.71 -11.82 11.63
C GLU A 19 3.01 -11.28 12.21
N ALA A 20 3.97 -10.95 11.35
CA ALA A 20 5.27 -10.41 11.78
C ALA A 20 5.18 -8.96 12.23
N SER A 21 4.16 -8.24 11.80
CA SER A 21 4.00 -6.82 12.09
C SER A 21 2.57 -6.51 12.51
N PRO A 22 2.11 -7.08 13.64
CA PRO A 22 0.71 -6.92 14.06
C PRO A 22 0.35 -5.47 14.39
N ASP A 23 1.33 -4.68 14.81
CA ASP A 23 1.14 -3.29 15.19
C ASP A 23 1.53 -2.30 14.08
N ALA A 24 1.77 -2.79 12.86
CA ALA A 24 2.10 -1.91 11.74
C ALA A 24 0.97 -0.92 11.50
N ALA A 25 1.33 0.36 11.42
CA ALA A 25 0.38 1.43 11.14
C ALA A 25 0.52 1.91 9.69
N ARG A 26 1.74 2.00 9.18
CA ARG A 26 2.03 2.48 7.83
C ARG A 26 2.87 1.50 7.05
N VAL A 27 2.56 1.40 5.75
CA VAL A 27 3.24 0.51 4.82
C VAL A 27 3.58 1.29 3.57
N TYR A 28 4.85 1.35 3.21
CA TYR A 28 5.24 1.93 1.95
C TYR A 28 4.99 0.94 0.81
N VAL A 29 4.35 1.42 -0.24
CA VAL A 29 4.05 0.62 -1.43
C VAL A 29 4.80 1.21 -2.62
N PRO A 30 5.65 0.43 -3.31
CA PRO A 30 6.33 0.90 -4.49
C PRO A 30 5.33 1.30 -5.59
N GLY A 31 5.57 2.45 -6.18
CA GLY A 31 4.76 2.96 -7.27
C GLY A 31 5.49 2.88 -8.62
N VAL A 32 5.05 3.69 -9.55
CA VAL A 32 5.58 3.77 -10.91
C VAL A 32 5.54 2.38 -11.56
N ALA A 33 6.68 1.84 -11.97
CA ALA A 33 6.75 0.54 -12.65
C ALA A 33 6.75 -0.66 -11.68
N ALA A 34 6.84 -0.42 -10.39
CA ALA A 34 6.96 -1.47 -9.37
C ALA A 34 5.66 -1.73 -8.60
N GLU A 35 4.51 -1.30 -9.11
CA GLU A 35 3.24 -1.47 -8.42
C GLU A 35 2.91 -2.95 -8.19
N PRO A 36 2.73 -3.37 -6.93
CA PRO A 36 2.55 -4.79 -6.60
C PRO A 36 1.08 -5.22 -6.67
N TYR A 37 0.54 -5.39 -7.88
CA TYR A 37 -0.86 -5.77 -8.09
C TYR A 37 -1.25 -7.07 -7.38
N ALA A 38 -0.35 -8.07 -7.41
CA ALA A 38 -0.64 -9.36 -6.80
C ALA A 38 -0.82 -9.26 -5.28
N LEU A 39 -0.08 -8.36 -4.63
CA LEU A 39 -0.22 -8.13 -3.19
C LEU A 39 -1.52 -7.41 -2.87
N ALA A 40 -1.94 -6.48 -3.70
CA ALA A 40 -3.24 -5.81 -3.53
C ALA A 40 -4.38 -6.83 -3.61
N ASP A 41 -4.34 -7.72 -4.60
CA ASP A 41 -5.33 -8.78 -4.76
C ASP A 41 -5.33 -9.74 -3.57
N ALA A 42 -4.14 -10.04 -3.04
CA ALA A 42 -4.01 -10.91 -1.88
C ALA A 42 -4.62 -10.29 -0.61
N PHE A 43 -4.47 -8.98 -0.41
CA PHE A 43 -5.16 -8.30 0.69
C PHE A 43 -6.67 -8.34 0.51
N ARG A 44 -7.16 -8.08 -0.69
CA ARG A 44 -8.61 -8.11 -0.97
C ARG A 44 -9.22 -9.48 -0.74
N ALA A 45 -8.46 -10.55 -1.02
CA ALA A 45 -8.91 -11.92 -0.85
C ALA A 45 -9.00 -12.36 0.62
N GLN A 46 -8.38 -11.62 1.53
CA GLN A 46 -8.30 -11.95 2.95
C GLN A 46 -8.84 -10.80 3.78
N ALA A 47 -10.16 -10.82 4.02
CA ALA A 47 -10.83 -9.76 4.76
C ALA A 47 -10.15 -9.52 6.11
N GLY A 48 -9.94 -8.26 6.43
CA GLY A 48 -9.41 -7.84 7.73
C GLY A 48 -7.89 -7.76 7.81
N LEU A 49 -7.13 -8.34 6.89
CA LEU A 49 -5.67 -8.25 6.98
C LEU A 49 -5.15 -6.82 6.80
N ALA A 50 -5.85 -6.00 6.04
CA ALA A 50 -5.46 -4.60 5.83
C ALA A 50 -6.12 -3.64 6.82
N ASP A 51 -6.90 -4.14 7.77
CA ASP A 51 -7.57 -3.27 8.74
C ASP A 51 -6.57 -2.47 9.55
N GLY A 52 -6.83 -1.17 9.65
CA GLY A 52 -5.99 -0.24 10.40
C GLY A 52 -4.69 0.15 9.70
N LEU A 53 -4.41 -0.40 8.52
CA LEU A 53 -3.20 -0.04 7.77
C LEU A 53 -3.43 1.21 6.94
N THR A 54 -2.44 2.10 6.96
CA THR A 54 -2.33 3.22 6.04
C THR A 54 -1.19 2.91 5.08
N PHE A 55 -1.54 2.74 3.81
CA PHE A 55 -0.54 2.56 2.77
C PHE A 55 -0.06 3.92 2.29
N PHE A 56 1.22 4.04 2.03
CA PHE A 56 1.78 5.24 1.42
C PHE A 56 2.50 4.87 0.14
N GLY A 57 2.22 5.60 -0.93
CA GLY A 57 2.89 5.40 -2.20
C GLY A 57 2.91 6.67 -3.03
N ILE A 58 3.90 6.79 -3.90
CA ILE A 58 3.97 7.88 -4.86
C ILE A 58 3.29 7.38 -6.13
N TRP A 59 2.03 7.72 -6.29
CA TRP A 59 1.19 7.23 -7.39
C TRP A 59 1.18 8.22 -8.54
N ILE A 60 1.60 7.77 -9.71
CA ILE A 60 1.66 8.62 -10.90
C ILE A 60 0.36 8.45 -11.68
N PRO A 61 -0.39 9.54 -11.91
CA PRO A 61 -1.62 9.49 -12.69
C PRO A 61 -1.39 8.88 -14.09
N GLY A 62 -2.25 7.94 -14.47
CA GLY A 62 -2.14 7.25 -15.74
C GLY A 62 -1.17 6.07 -15.77
N VAL A 63 -0.36 5.91 -14.72
CA VAL A 63 0.61 4.80 -14.60
C VAL A 63 0.18 3.85 -13.50
N ASN A 64 -0.03 4.37 -12.29
CA ASN A 64 -0.44 3.57 -11.14
C ASN A 64 -1.96 3.53 -11.02
N ARG A 65 -2.51 2.38 -10.69
CA ARG A 65 -3.96 2.13 -10.78
C ARG A 65 -4.61 1.69 -9.49
N THR A 66 -3.90 0.97 -8.63
CA THR A 66 -4.51 0.39 -7.44
C THR A 66 -4.87 1.46 -6.43
N ASP A 67 -6.11 1.45 -5.97
CA ASP A 67 -6.53 2.24 -4.82
C ASP A 67 -6.27 1.42 -3.55
N TRP A 68 -5.18 1.72 -2.86
CA TRP A 68 -4.80 1.02 -1.64
C TRP A 68 -5.68 1.35 -0.44
N SER A 69 -6.56 2.33 -0.57
CA SER A 69 -7.60 2.56 0.44
C SER A 69 -8.76 1.59 0.32
N ASP A 70 -8.77 0.76 -0.73
CA ASP A 70 -9.85 -0.18 -1.04
C ASP A 70 -9.35 -1.61 -1.16
N VAL A 71 -8.30 -1.97 -0.46
CA VAL A 71 -7.79 -3.35 -0.45
C VAL A 71 -8.34 -4.18 0.70
N GLY A 72 -9.22 -3.64 1.48
CA GLY A 72 -9.97 -4.38 2.50
C GLY A 72 -10.23 -3.55 3.76
N GLY A 73 -11.41 -3.75 4.32
CA GLY A 73 -11.79 -3.20 5.61
C GLY A 73 -11.59 -1.71 5.75
N THR A 74 -10.76 -1.33 6.70
CA THR A 74 -10.51 0.06 7.08
C THR A 74 -9.17 0.57 6.59
N SER A 75 -8.62 0.04 5.50
CA SER A 75 -7.38 0.54 4.94
C SER A 75 -7.51 1.99 4.46
N ARG A 76 -6.40 2.72 4.53
CA ARG A 76 -6.29 4.09 4.05
C ARG A 76 -5.10 4.20 3.11
N PHE A 77 -5.07 5.25 2.30
CA PHE A 77 -3.98 5.49 1.36
C PHE A 77 -3.55 6.96 1.43
N GLU A 78 -2.24 7.17 1.50
CA GLU A 78 -1.63 8.49 1.43
C GLU A 78 -0.74 8.55 0.19
N THR A 79 -0.87 9.61 -0.60
CA THR A 79 -0.11 9.77 -1.84
C THR A 79 0.21 11.24 -2.09
N ILE A 80 1.07 11.50 -3.06
CA ILE A 80 1.45 12.89 -3.41
C ILE A 80 0.57 13.41 -4.53
N PHE A 81 0.18 12.56 -5.47
CA PHE A 81 -0.61 12.96 -6.63
C PHE A 81 -1.98 12.27 -6.61
N LEU A 82 -2.99 12.97 -7.10
CA LEU A 82 -4.34 12.43 -7.22
C LEU A 82 -4.67 12.23 -8.70
N GLY A 83 -4.72 10.97 -9.13
CA GLY A 83 -5.18 10.61 -10.47
C GLY A 83 -6.65 10.20 -10.48
N PRO A 84 -7.22 10.02 -11.70
CA PRO A 84 -8.63 9.62 -11.83
C PRO A 84 -8.97 8.31 -11.12
N GLU A 85 -8.03 7.39 -11.06
CA GLU A 85 -8.22 6.07 -10.44
C GLU A 85 -8.42 6.16 -8.92
N LEU A 86 -7.99 7.26 -8.31
CA LEU A 86 -8.09 7.47 -6.86
C LEU A 86 -9.24 8.40 -6.47
N ARG A 87 -9.99 8.92 -7.43
CA ARG A 87 -11.02 9.92 -7.18
C ARG A 87 -12.08 9.42 -6.20
N GLU A 88 -12.59 8.23 -6.42
CA GLU A 88 -13.65 7.67 -5.57
C GLU A 88 -13.19 7.56 -4.12
N GLY A 89 -12.00 7.00 -3.89
CA GLY A 89 -11.43 6.89 -2.55
C GLY A 89 -11.19 8.24 -1.90
N PHE A 90 -10.74 9.21 -2.69
CA PHE A 90 -10.53 10.56 -2.19
C PHE A 90 -11.85 11.23 -1.78
N GLU A 91 -12.87 11.14 -2.61
CA GLU A 91 -14.18 11.69 -2.31
C GLU A 91 -14.85 11.00 -1.12
N ALA A 92 -14.55 9.72 -0.92
CA ALA A 92 -15.04 8.94 0.22
C ALA A 92 -14.25 9.18 1.51
N GLY A 93 -13.20 10.00 1.46
CA GLY A 93 -12.38 10.33 2.64
C GLY A 93 -11.38 9.27 3.04
N ARG A 94 -11.10 8.29 2.18
CA ARG A 94 -10.13 7.21 2.47
C ARG A 94 -8.71 7.53 2.03
N ILE A 95 -8.52 8.57 1.22
CA ILE A 95 -7.23 8.93 0.64
C ILE A 95 -6.86 10.34 1.07
N ASP A 96 -5.62 10.49 1.54
CA ASP A 96 -5.04 11.78 1.85
C ASP A 96 -3.96 12.11 0.81
N VAL A 97 -4.01 13.30 0.26
CA VAL A 97 -3.00 13.81 -0.66
C VAL A 97 -2.05 14.72 0.12
N LEU A 98 -0.79 14.33 0.16
CA LEU A 98 0.23 15.05 0.92
C LEU A 98 0.96 16.04 0.01
N PRO A 99 1.10 17.31 0.42
CA PRO A 99 1.79 18.33 -0.39
C PRO A 99 3.31 18.23 -0.23
N LEU A 100 3.87 17.12 -0.71
CA LEU A 100 5.30 16.83 -0.57
C LEU A 100 5.98 16.71 -1.94
N THR A 101 7.26 17.07 -2.00
CA THR A 101 8.13 16.71 -3.11
C THR A 101 8.66 15.29 -2.89
N TYR A 102 9.29 14.70 -3.91
CA TYR A 102 9.90 13.37 -3.77
C TYR A 102 10.90 13.33 -2.63
N THR A 103 11.77 14.32 -2.53
CA THR A 103 12.78 14.38 -1.47
C THR A 103 12.14 14.47 -0.09
N LYS A 104 11.13 15.34 0.03
CA LYS A 104 10.42 15.52 1.30
C LYS A 104 9.61 14.29 1.70
N ALA A 105 9.12 13.53 0.71
CA ALA A 105 8.40 12.29 0.98
C ALA A 105 9.28 11.27 1.72
N TRP A 106 10.54 11.14 1.30
CA TRP A 106 11.47 10.24 1.99
C TRP A 106 11.80 10.69 3.40
N ASP A 107 12.02 11.99 3.59
CA ASP A 107 12.22 12.56 4.93
C ASP A 107 11.00 12.30 5.82
N TRP A 108 9.81 12.48 5.28
CA TRP A 108 8.56 12.25 6.00
C TRP A 108 8.41 10.77 6.39
N LEU A 109 8.68 9.85 5.48
CA LEU A 109 8.63 8.41 5.76
C LEU A 109 9.61 8.00 6.85
N ALA A 110 10.82 8.55 6.82
CA ALA A 110 11.85 8.22 7.81
C ALA A 110 11.47 8.63 9.23
N GLN A 111 10.59 9.63 9.36
CA GLN A 111 10.17 10.17 10.66
C GLN A 111 8.82 9.60 11.13
N THR A 112 8.14 8.84 10.28
CA THR A 112 6.80 8.35 10.56
C THR A 112 6.85 6.86 10.88
N PRO A 113 6.30 6.43 12.01
CA PRO A 113 6.29 5.00 12.37
C PRO A 113 5.42 4.17 11.46
#